data_78b04b263b018a880b8a087d98a93c12
#
_entry.id   78b04b263b018a880b8a087d98a93c12
#
_cell.length_a   1.000
_cell.length_b   1.000
_cell.length_c   1.000
_cell.angle_alpha   90.00
_cell.angle_beta   90.00
_cell.angle_gamma   90.00
#
_symmetry.space_group_name_H-M   'P 1'
#
loop_
_entity.id
_entity.type
_entity.pdbx_description
1 polymer ?
#
loop_
_entity_poly.entity_id
_entity_poly.type
_entity_poly.pdbx_seq_one_letter_code
_entity_poly.pdbx_strand_id
1 'polypeptide(L)'
;MTAEYQVHGDVAVISLNNPPVNGLGLSTRQAIVDGLEKAENDAAVKAIVLTGAGKAFSGGADIREFGSPKAIQEPNLLSVIVRVENTTKPVIAAVHSVCMGGGLELALGAHYRIAAPGCNVALPEVKLGLIPGAGGTQRLPRVLGVEAALNMIVSGEPVKSEMLAQLPGQKLFDKLAASPE
;
A
#
# COMPACT_ATOMS: atom_id res chain seq x y z
N MET A 1 -17.70 -5.16 -5.77
CA MET A 1 -16.80 -5.33 -4.60
C MET A 1 -15.56 -4.51 -4.89
N THR A 2 -15.01 -3.82 -3.88
CA THR A 2 -13.86 -2.93 -4.04
C THR A 2 -12.51 -3.62 -3.79
N ALA A 3 -12.54 -4.91 -3.48
CA ALA A 3 -11.39 -5.82 -3.52
C ALA A 3 -11.87 -7.24 -3.84
N GLU A 4 -11.00 -8.02 -4.45
CA GLU A 4 -11.22 -9.42 -4.78
C GLU A 4 -10.30 -10.29 -3.93
N TYR A 5 -10.80 -11.44 -3.47
CA TYR A 5 -10.05 -12.40 -2.70
C TYR A 5 -9.97 -13.73 -3.46
N GLN A 6 -8.76 -14.18 -3.74
CA GLN A 6 -8.51 -15.45 -4.42
C GLN A 6 -7.40 -16.22 -3.70
N VAL A 7 -7.43 -17.54 -3.77
CA VAL A 7 -6.36 -18.41 -3.24
C VAL A 7 -5.71 -19.17 -4.38
N HIS A 8 -4.39 -19.06 -4.47
CA HIS A 8 -3.55 -19.73 -5.45
C HIS A 8 -2.56 -20.64 -4.70
N GLY A 9 -2.82 -21.93 -4.70
CA GLY A 9 -2.05 -22.88 -3.87
C GLY A 9 -2.23 -22.57 -2.38
N ASP A 10 -1.17 -22.18 -1.71
CA ASP A 10 -1.15 -21.77 -0.31
C ASP A 10 -1.00 -20.24 -0.10
N VAL A 11 -1.21 -19.44 -1.17
CA VAL A 11 -1.13 -17.98 -1.14
C VAL A 11 -2.50 -17.38 -1.36
N ALA A 12 -2.96 -16.54 -0.43
CA ALA A 12 -4.14 -15.69 -0.61
C ALA A 12 -3.74 -14.38 -1.31
N VAL A 13 -4.51 -13.97 -2.30
CA VAL A 13 -4.34 -12.71 -3.01
C VAL A 13 -5.54 -11.81 -2.73
N ILE A 14 -5.28 -10.63 -2.17
CA ILE A 14 -6.25 -9.55 -2.00
C ILE A 14 -5.92 -8.49 -3.05
N SER A 15 -6.75 -8.40 -4.08
CA SER A 15 -6.57 -7.47 -5.19
C SER A 15 -7.54 -6.30 -5.04
N LEU A 16 -7.02 -5.10 -4.81
CA LEU A 16 -7.82 -3.87 -4.75
C LEU A 16 -8.46 -3.61 -6.12
N ASN A 17 -9.77 -3.39 -6.15
CA ASN A 17 -10.53 -3.17 -7.39
C ASN A 17 -11.53 -2.03 -7.22
N ASN A 18 -11.00 -0.82 -7.03
CA ASN A 18 -11.78 0.43 -6.92
C ASN A 18 -11.26 1.46 -7.94
N PRO A 19 -11.56 1.26 -9.24
CA PRO A 19 -11.06 2.13 -10.30
C PRO A 19 -11.46 3.60 -10.10
N PRO A 20 -10.70 4.55 -10.69
CA PRO A 20 -9.60 4.34 -11.63
C PRO A 20 -8.24 4.03 -11.00
N VAL A 21 -8.04 4.31 -9.71
CA VAL A 21 -6.73 4.26 -9.04
C VAL A 21 -6.73 3.48 -7.73
N ASN A 22 -7.71 2.65 -7.51
CA ASN A 22 -7.85 1.84 -6.30
C ASN A 22 -7.80 2.69 -5.01
N GLY A 23 -8.68 3.71 -4.97
CA GLY A 23 -8.82 4.60 -3.80
C GLY A 23 -9.26 3.82 -2.55
N LEU A 24 -8.63 4.15 -1.41
CA LEU A 24 -8.84 3.50 -0.12
C LEU A 24 -10.01 4.13 0.65
N GLY A 25 -11.20 4.13 0.05
CA GLY A 25 -12.45 4.49 0.72
C GLY A 25 -12.89 3.42 1.73
N LEU A 26 -13.92 3.72 2.52
CA LEU A 26 -14.39 2.86 3.60
C LEU A 26 -14.67 1.42 3.14
N SER A 27 -15.34 1.24 2.00
CA SER A 27 -15.63 -0.09 1.45
C SER A 27 -14.39 -0.88 1.04
N THR A 28 -13.36 -0.19 0.52
CA THR A 28 -12.07 -0.83 0.17
C THR A 28 -11.31 -1.20 1.43
N ARG A 29 -11.29 -0.32 2.43
CA ARG A 29 -10.66 -0.57 3.73
C ARG A 29 -11.28 -1.78 4.42
N GLN A 30 -12.62 -1.85 4.44
CA GLN A 30 -13.34 -3.00 4.99
C GLN A 30 -12.99 -4.29 4.24
N ALA A 31 -12.99 -4.25 2.90
CA ALA A 31 -12.67 -5.43 2.09
C ALA A 31 -11.23 -5.95 2.31
N ILE A 32 -10.27 -5.06 2.61
CA ILE A 32 -8.91 -5.47 3.01
C ILE A 32 -8.96 -6.22 4.33
N VAL A 33 -9.64 -5.67 5.35
CA VAL A 33 -9.73 -6.30 6.68
C VAL A 33 -10.41 -7.66 6.59
N ASP A 34 -11.53 -7.75 5.86
CA ASP A 34 -12.26 -9.01 5.65
C ASP A 34 -11.39 -10.05 4.94
N GLY A 35 -10.59 -9.62 3.94
CA GLY A 35 -9.66 -10.49 3.23
C GLY A 35 -8.53 -11.01 4.11
N LEU A 36 -7.97 -10.16 4.97
CA LEU A 36 -6.94 -10.55 5.94
C LEU A 36 -7.49 -11.56 6.95
N GLU A 37 -8.67 -11.30 7.50
CA GLU A 37 -9.32 -12.19 8.45
C GLU A 37 -9.62 -13.56 7.82
N LYS A 38 -10.15 -13.56 6.61
CA LYS A 38 -10.40 -14.79 5.85
C LYS A 38 -9.12 -15.60 5.63
N ALA A 39 -8.03 -14.92 5.24
CA ALA A 39 -6.74 -15.57 5.00
C ALA A 39 -6.13 -16.13 6.29
N GLU A 40 -6.24 -15.42 7.42
CA GLU A 40 -5.71 -15.89 8.70
C GLU A 40 -6.46 -17.11 9.23
N ASN A 41 -7.77 -17.16 9.03
CA ASN A 41 -8.63 -18.27 9.48
C ASN A 41 -8.52 -19.52 8.58
N ASP A 42 -7.91 -19.42 7.39
CA ASP A 42 -7.70 -20.56 6.49
C ASP A 42 -6.34 -21.21 6.78
N ALA A 43 -6.35 -22.41 7.39
CA ALA A 43 -5.13 -23.15 7.71
C ALA A 43 -4.28 -23.53 6.46
N ALA A 44 -4.89 -23.60 5.30
CA ALA A 44 -4.19 -23.90 4.03
C ALA A 44 -3.37 -22.70 3.53
N VAL A 45 -3.78 -21.48 3.85
CA VAL A 45 -3.08 -20.26 3.46
C VAL A 45 -1.83 -20.05 4.32
N LYS A 46 -0.68 -19.86 3.67
CA LYS A 46 0.62 -19.62 4.33
C LYS A 46 1.14 -18.19 4.19
N ALA A 47 0.72 -17.49 3.15
CA ALA A 47 1.11 -16.10 2.89
C ALA A 47 -0.02 -15.33 2.22
N ILE A 48 0.05 -14.00 2.29
CA ILE A 48 -0.94 -13.10 1.72
C ILE A 48 -0.23 -12.12 0.79
N VAL A 49 -0.75 -11.95 -0.41
CA VAL A 49 -0.34 -10.91 -1.36
C VAL A 49 -1.42 -9.84 -1.39
N LEU A 50 -1.01 -8.59 -1.19
CA LEU A 50 -1.85 -7.42 -1.39
C LEU A 50 -1.40 -6.70 -2.65
N THR A 51 -2.29 -6.54 -3.61
CA THR A 51 -2.00 -5.91 -4.89
C THR A 51 -3.19 -5.06 -5.38
N GLY A 52 -3.06 -4.42 -6.53
CA GLY A 52 -4.13 -3.66 -7.17
C GLY A 52 -4.50 -4.25 -8.53
N ALA A 53 -5.78 -4.26 -8.86
CA ALA A 53 -6.24 -4.57 -10.20
C ALA A 53 -6.04 -3.35 -11.14
N GLY A 54 -5.81 -3.62 -12.43
CA GLY A 54 -5.78 -2.59 -13.48
C GLY A 54 -4.52 -1.71 -13.44
N LYS A 55 -4.70 -0.39 -13.41
CA LYS A 55 -3.64 0.59 -13.70
C LYS A 55 -2.94 1.17 -12.46
N ALA A 56 -3.19 0.62 -11.28
CA ALA A 56 -2.58 1.12 -10.04
C ALA A 56 -2.56 0.03 -8.96
N PHE A 57 -1.54 0.04 -8.13
CA PHE A 57 -1.65 -0.57 -6.81
C PHE A 57 -2.69 0.20 -5.99
N SER A 58 -2.41 1.46 -5.68
CA SER A 58 -3.36 2.40 -5.08
C SER A 58 -2.87 3.85 -5.20
N GLY A 59 -3.77 4.76 -5.56
CA GLY A 59 -3.55 6.20 -5.55
C GLY A 59 -3.68 6.85 -4.17
N GLY A 60 -4.01 6.07 -3.14
CA GLY A 60 -4.15 6.56 -1.77
C GLY A 60 -5.58 6.68 -1.27
N ALA A 61 -5.79 7.53 -0.27
CA ALA A 61 -7.10 7.75 0.32
C ALA A 61 -8.11 8.21 -0.73
N ASP A 62 -9.35 7.78 -0.60
CA ASP A 62 -10.41 8.23 -1.50
C ASP A 62 -10.80 9.67 -1.17
N ILE A 63 -10.32 10.61 -1.99
CA ILE A 63 -10.56 12.03 -1.79
C ILE A 63 -12.05 12.41 -1.82
N ARG A 64 -12.92 11.57 -2.42
CA ARG A 64 -14.36 11.76 -2.43
C ARG A 64 -14.99 11.61 -1.04
N GLU A 65 -14.30 10.96 -0.12
CA GLU A 65 -14.73 10.81 1.27
C GLU A 65 -14.25 11.96 2.18
N PHE A 66 -13.33 12.81 1.71
CA PHE A 66 -12.78 13.91 2.51
C PHE A 66 -13.89 14.87 2.96
N GLY A 67 -13.85 15.26 4.24
CA GLY A 67 -14.90 16.11 4.84
C GLY A 67 -16.18 15.35 5.20
N SER A 68 -16.27 14.04 4.93
CA SER A 68 -17.38 13.19 5.37
C SER A 68 -16.99 12.28 6.54
N PRO A 69 -17.97 11.79 7.33
CA PRO A 69 -17.69 10.83 8.40
C PRO A 69 -16.98 9.57 7.93
N LYS A 70 -17.15 9.16 6.67
CA LYS A 70 -16.51 7.97 6.10
C LYS A 70 -14.98 8.05 6.10
N ALA A 71 -14.41 9.24 5.98
CA ALA A 71 -12.96 9.42 5.96
C ALA A 71 -12.28 8.89 7.23
N ILE A 72 -12.93 9.04 8.38
CA ILE A 72 -12.41 8.68 9.71
C ILE A 72 -13.12 7.48 10.33
N GLN A 73 -14.17 6.96 9.68
CA GLN A 73 -14.92 5.79 10.15
C GLN A 73 -14.05 4.54 10.13
N GLU A 74 -14.19 3.71 11.18
CA GLU A 74 -13.52 2.42 11.26
C GLU A 74 -14.10 1.38 10.25
N PRO A 75 -13.20 0.58 9.65
CA PRO A 75 -11.76 0.65 9.79
C PRO A 75 -11.20 1.88 9.07
N ASN A 76 -10.58 2.81 9.82
CA ASN A 76 -9.88 3.93 9.20
C ASN A 76 -8.54 3.46 8.59
N LEU A 77 -7.89 4.30 7.76
CA LEU A 77 -6.70 3.87 7.03
C LEU A 77 -5.55 3.46 7.95
N LEU A 78 -5.34 4.18 9.06
CA LEU A 78 -4.30 3.83 10.02
C LEU A 78 -4.57 2.48 10.69
N SER A 79 -5.80 2.22 11.11
CA SER A 79 -6.17 0.93 11.71
C SER A 79 -6.03 -0.23 10.72
N VAL A 80 -6.35 -0.02 9.44
CA VAL A 80 -6.09 -1.03 8.39
C VAL A 80 -4.60 -1.32 8.25
N ILE A 81 -3.76 -0.29 8.21
CA ILE A 81 -2.30 -0.47 8.11
C ILE A 81 -1.74 -1.20 9.33
N VAL A 82 -2.17 -0.83 10.53
CA VAL A 82 -1.80 -1.54 11.76
C VAL A 82 -2.30 -2.99 11.74
N ARG A 83 -3.48 -3.24 11.17
CA ARG A 83 -4.01 -4.60 11.01
C ARG A 83 -3.17 -5.43 10.05
N VAL A 84 -2.70 -4.84 8.93
CA VAL A 84 -1.76 -5.49 7.99
C VAL A 84 -0.44 -5.82 8.69
N GLU A 85 0.13 -4.87 9.43
CA GLU A 85 1.40 -4.99 10.14
C GLU A 85 1.38 -6.09 11.22
N ASN A 86 0.22 -6.28 11.88
CA ASN A 86 0.03 -7.29 12.94
C ASN A 86 -0.58 -8.60 12.44
N THR A 87 -0.71 -8.80 11.14
CA THR A 87 -1.19 -10.06 10.58
C THR A 87 -0.24 -11.21 10.93
N THR A 88 -0.79 -12.33 11.38
CA THR A 88 0.00 -13.50 11.83
C THR A 88 0.69 -14.26 10.69
N LYS A 89 0.25 -14.03 9.44
CA LYS A 89 0.86 -14.58 8.22
C LYS A 89 1.63 -13.51 7.48
N PRO A 90 2.72 -13.84 6.77
CA PRO A 90 3.45 -12.87 5.96
C PRO A 90 2.55 -12.18 4.94
N VAL A 91 2.59 -10.86 4.91
CA VAL A 91 1.90 -10.02 3.92
C VAL A 91 2.93 -9.40 3.00
N ILE A 92 2.76 -9.59 1.70
CA ILE A 92 3.60 -9.05 0.64
C ILE A 92 2.79 -8.00 -0.12
N ALA A 93 3.22 -6.74 -0.12
CA ALA A 93 2.67 -5.74 -1.03
C ALA A 93 3.36 -5.87 -2.40
N ALA A 94 2.59 -6.27 -3.40
CA ALA A 94 3.03 -6.32 -4.80
C ALA A 94 2.57 -5.03 -5.50
N VAL A 95 3.47 -4.03 -5.56
CA VAL A 95 3.15 -2.69 -6.06
C VAL A 95 3.53 -2.53 -7.52
N HIS A 96 2.67 -1.85 -8.28
CA HIS A 96 2.89 -1.58 -9.69
C HIS A 96 2.27 -0.25 -10.11
N SER A 97 2.73 0.30 -11.21
CA SER A 97 2.22 1.50 -11.90
C SER A 97 2.13 2.73 -10.98
N VAL A 98 1.19 2.77 -10.05
CA VAL A 98 0.96 3.89 -9.12
C VAL A 98 0.83 3.35 -7.70
N CYS A 99 1.70 3.83 -6.81
CA CYS A 99 1.69 3.54 -5.38
C CYS A 99 1.93 4.85 -4.61
N MET A 100 0.85 5.57 -4.28
CA MET A 100 0.94 6.95 -3.79
C MET A 100 0.12 7.19 -2.54
N GLY A 101 0.55 8.17 -1.73
CA GLY A 101 -0.16 8.62 -0.54
C GLY A 101 -0.49 7.46 0.40
N GLY A 102 -1.75 7.36 0.84
CA GLY A 102 -2.23 6.24 1.64
C GLY A 102 -1.99 4.86 1.03
N GLY A 103 -1.82 4.75 -0.31
CA GLY A 103 -1.44 3.52 -0.99
C GLY A 103 -0.01 3.10 -0.67
N LEU A 104 0.93 4.07 -0.66
CA LEU A 104 2.29 3.81 -0.19
C LEU A 104 2.31 3.52 1.32
N GLU A 105 1.52 4.25 2.11
CA GLU A 105 1.41 3.99 3.54
C GLU A 105 0.90 2.57 3.83
N LEU A 106 -0.08 2.10 3.05
CA LEU A 106 -0.58 0.72 3.12
C LEU A 106 0.52 -0.30 2.76
N ALA A 107 1.27 -0.07 1.68
CA ALA A 107 2.39 -0.92 1.29
C ALA A 107 3.49 -0.95 2.36
N LEU A 108 3.75 0.17 3.03
CA LEU A 108 4.72 0.27 4.13
C LEU A 108 4.31 -0.54 5.38
N GLY A 109 3.02 -0.80 5.58
CA GLY A 109 2.51 -1.69 6.62
C GLY A 109 2.72 -3.18 6.32
N ALA A 110 2.95 -3.56 5.07
CA ALA A 110 3.23 -4.95 4.73
C ALA A 110 4.62 -5.40 5.20
N HIS A 111 4.77 -6.71 5.45
CA HIS A 111 6.05 -7.29 5.89
C HIS A 111 7.12 -7.23 4.80
N TYR A 112 6.71 -7.46 3.54
CA TYR A 112 7.60 -7.41 2.36
C TYR A 112 6.97 -6.57 1.26
N ARG A 113 7.82 -6.00 0.39
CA ARG A 113 7.39 -5.16 -0.74
C ARG A 113 8.14 -5.58 -2.00
N ILE A 114 7.38 -5.93 -3.03
CA ILE A 114 7.90 -6.20 -4.37
C ILE A 114 7.34 -5.11 -5.28
N ALA A 115 8.20 -4.48 -6.07
CA ALA A 115 7.77 -3.46 -7.02
C ALA A 115 7.97 -3.92 -8.46
N ALA A 116 6.98 -3.64 -9.31
CA ALA A 116 7.14 -3.75 -10.74
C ALA A 116 8.02 -2.61 -11.27
N PRO A 117 8.75 -2.83 -12.38
CA PRO A 117 9.49 -1.76 -13.06
C PRO A 117 8.56 -0.60 -13.46
N GLY A 118 9.07 0.63 -13.37
CA GLY A 118 8.35 1.83 -13.76
C GLY A 118 7.26 2.29 -12.78
N CYS A 119 7.10 1.63 -11.62
CA CYS A 119 6.14 2.05 -10.60
C CYS A 119 6.47 3.47 -10.10
N ASN A 120 5.46 4.35 -10.07
CA ASN A 120 5.57 5.69 -9.51
C ASN A 120 5.19 5.63 -8.02
N VAL A 121 6.13 6.02 -7.18
CA VAL A 121 6.02 5.96 -5.72
C VAL A 121 6.10 7.37 -5.15
N ALA A 122 5.14 7.79 -4.33
CA ALA A 122 5.12 9.14 -3.76
C ALA A 122 4.35 9.22 -2.44
N LEU A 123 4.64 10.27 -1.67
CA LEU A 123 3.75 10.79 -0.63
C LEU A 123 3.35 12.23 -1.02
N PRO A 124 2.33 12.40 -1.88
CA PRO A 124 2.01 13.69 -2.49
C PRO A 124 1.09 14.58 -1.63
N GLU A 125 0.87 14.24 -0.37
CA GLU A 125 -0.07 14.90 0.54
C GLU A 125 0.18 16.41 0.64
N VAL A 126 1.43 16.85 0.57
CA VAL A 126 1.80 18.27 0.60
C VAL A 126 1.16 19.08 -0.53
N LYS A 127 0.90 18.47 -1.69
CA LYS A 127 0.21 19.12 -2.82
C LYS A 127 -1.26 19.42 -2.53
N LEU A 128 -1.81 18.81 -1.48
CA LEU A 128 -3.15 19.05 -0.96
C LEU A 128 -3.14 19.88 0.33
N GLY A 129 -1.99 20.40 0.74
CA GLY A 129 -1.83 21.12 2.02
C GLY A 129 -1.91 20.20 3.24
N LEU A 130 -1.63 18.91 3.07
CA LEU A 130 -1.68 17.89 4.11
C LEU A 130 -0.28 17.29 4.36
N ILE A 131 -0.19 16.47 5.40
CA ILE A 131 0.94 15.57 5.64
C ILE A 131 0.48 14.11 5.53
N PRO A 132 1.39 13.14 5.29
CA PRO A 132 1.05 11.73 5.32
C PRO A 132 0.49 11.33 6.69
N GLY A 133 -0.79 10.92 6.73
CA GLY A 133 -1.57 10.80 7.98
C GLY A 133 -1.64 9.39 8.55
N ALA A 134 -1.27 8.35 7.76
CA ALA A 134 -1.42 6.97 8.17
C ALA A 134 -0.06 6.28 8.48
N GLY A 135 0.93 7.06 8.88
CA GLY A 135 2.22 6.58 9.37
C GLY A 135 3.36 6.63 8.35
N GLY A 136 3.13 7.22 7.15
CA GLY A 136 4.18 7.42 6.14
C GLY A 136 5.37 8.22 6.66
N THR A 137 5.13 9.27 7.45
CA THR A 137 6.18 10.07 8.11
C THR A 137 7.04 9.26 9.09
N GLN A 138 6.55 8.11 9.55
CA GLN A 138 7.25 7.24 10.49
C GLN A 138 7.91 6.04 9.82
N ARG A 139 7.20 5.40 8.88
CA ARG A 139 7.68 4.17 8.24
C ARG A 139 8.67 4.45 7.11
N LEU A 140 8.42 5.46 6.28
CA LEU A 140 9.28 5.72 5.13
C LEU A 140 10.72 6.05 5.53
N PRO A 141 11.01 6.93 6.53
CA PRO A 141 12.40 7.20 6.94
C PRO A 141 13.15 5.97 7.47
N ARG A 142 12.42 4.99 8.04
CA ARG A 142 13.01 3.78 8.60
C ARG A 142 13.46 2.77 7.51
N VAL A 143 12.83 2.82 6.35
CA VAL A 143 13.13 1.89 5.23
C VAL A 143 13.93 2.54 4.10
N LEU A 144 13.91 3.87 3.99
CA LEU A 144 14.55 4.60 2.89
C LEU A 144 15.69 5.52 3.35
N GLY A 145 15.80 5.78 4.65
CA GLY A 145 16.66 6.81 5.21
C GLY A 145 15.95 8.16 5.29
N VAL A 146 16.41 9.01 6.23
CA VAL A 146 15.74 10.29 6.56
C VAL A 146 15.79 11.26 5.38
N GLU A 147 16.93 11.40 4.72
CA GLU A 147 17.12 12.38 3.64
C GLU A 147 16.19 12.10 2.45
N ALA A 148 16.18 10.88 1.94
CA ALA A 148 15.34 10.50 0.82
C ALA A 148 13.84 10.58 1.18
N ALA A 149 13.47 10.13 2.37
CA ALA A 149 12.10 10.20 2.85
C ALA A 149 11.63 11.66 3.00
N LEU A 150 12.47 12.53 3.59
CA LEU A 150 12.16 13.95 3.73
C LEU A 150 11.93 14.60 2.38
N ASN A 151 12.82 14.37 1.41
CA ASN A 151 12.69 14.90 0.06
C ASN A 151 11.38 14.46 -0.61
N MET A 152 11.00 13.18 -0.47
CA MET A 152 9.74 12.68 -1.02
C MET A 152 8.51 13.32 -0.34
N ILE A 153 8.55 13.50 0.98
CA ILE A 153 7.43 14.04 1.77
C ILE A 153 7.24 15.54 1.48
N VAL A 154 8.32 16.33 1.44
CA VAL A 154 8.22 17.80 1.27
C VAL A 154 8.00 18.22 -0.18
N SER A 155 8.47 17.44 -1.15
CA SER A 155 8.23 17.71 -2.57
C SER A 155 6.90 17.16 -3.06
N GLY A 156 6.49 15.99 -2.54
CA GLY A 156 5.35 15.24 -3.04
C GLY A 156 5.54 14.73 -4.47
N GLU A 157 6.78 14.74 -4.99
CA GLU A 157 7.05 14.29 -6.36
C GLU A 157 7.19 12.77 -6.44
N PRO A 158 6.65 12.14 -7.48
CA PRO A 158 6.79 10.72 -7.69
C PRO A 158 8.23 10.34 -8.07
N VAL A 159 8.71 9.25 -7.49
CA VAL A 159 10.01 8.65 -7.81
C VAL A 159 9.78 7.25 -8.36
N LYS A 160 10.56 6.87 -9.36
CA LYS A 160 10.48 5.52 -9.95
C LYS A 160 11.03 4.46 -8.99
N SER A 161 10.36 3.29 -8.98
CA SER A 161 10.75 2.15 -8.15
C SER A 161 12.20 1.75 -8.33
N GLU A 162 12.71 1.79 -9.59
CA GLU A 162 14.10 1.45 -9.90
C GLU A 162 15.10 2.42 -9.27
N MET A 163 14.75 3.71 -9.21
CA MET A 163 15.62 4.72 -8.57
C MET A 163 15.69 4.49 -7.06
N LEU A 164 14.53 4.22 -6.44
CA LEU A 164 14.47 3.95 -5.00
C LEU A 164 15.20 2.66 -4.62
N ALA A 165 15.09 1.61 -5.45
CA ALA A 165 15.74 0.34 -5.22
C ALA A 165 17.28 0.41 -5.34
N GLN A 166 17.83 1.42 -6.01
CA GLN A 166 19.28 1.65 -6.15
C GLN A 166 19.88 2.46 -5.00
N LEU A 167 19.07 3.06 -4.13
CA LEU A 167 19.58 3.83 -3.00
C LEU A 167 20.35 2.93 -2.04
N PRO A 168 21.57 3.33 -1.63
CA PRO A 168 22.38 2.52 -0.73
C PRO A 168 21.67 2.26 0.62
N GLY A 169 21.60 0.99 1.01
CA GLY A 169 21.02 0.59 2.30
C GLY A 169 19.50 0.71 2.40
N GLN A 170 18.80 1.00 1.31
CA GLN A 170 17.34 1.03 1.30
C GLN A 170 16.75 -0.33 1.67
N LYS A 171 15.60 -0.31 2.34
CA LYS A 171 14.77 -1.46 2.71
C LYS A 171 13.31 -1.26 2.28
N LEU A 172 13.07 -0.30 1.37
CA LEU A 172 11.72 -0.04 0.87
C LEU A 172 11.23 -1.19 0.01
N PHE A 173 12.08 -1.65 -0.93
CA PHE A 173 11.76 -2.80 -1.77
C PHE A 173 12.71 -3.96 -1.50
N ASP A 174 12.13 -5.12 -1.18
CA ASP A 174 12.85 -6.37 -1.02
C ASP A 174 13.26 -6.95 -2.38
N LYS A 175 12.46 -6.65 -3.43
CA LYS A 175 12.71 -7.11 -4.79
C LYS A 175 12.06 -6.18 -5.82
N LEU A 176 12.75 -6.00 -6.95
CA LEU A 176 12.11 -5.55 -8.20
C LEU A 176 11.70 -6.79 -9.02
N ALA A 177 10.47 -6.81 -9.51
CA ALA A 177 10.03 -7.83 -10.44
C ALA A 177 10.76 -7.67 -11.79
N ALA A 178 10.87 -8.76 -12.56
CA ALA A 178 11.50 -8.71 -13.88
C ALA A 178 10.59 -8.07 -14.94
N SER A 179 9.28 -8.13 -14.71
CA SER A 179 8.24 -7.56 -15.58
C SER A 179 7.14 -6.92 -14.75
N PRO A 180 6.27 -6.09 -15.36
CA PRO A 180 5.09 -5.55 -14.68
C PRO A 180 3.97 -6.58 -14.46
N GLU A 181 4.08 -7.77 -15.04
CA GLU A 181 3.11 -8.89 -14.96
C GLU A 181 3.49 -9.91 -13.88
#